data_33f6378ef6117bce9ee318b225c5e064
#
_entry.id   33f6378ef6117bce9ee318b225c5e064
#
_cell.length_a   1.000
_cell.length_b   1.000
_cell.length_c   1.000
_cell.angle_alpha   90.00
_cell.angle_beta   90.00
_cell.angle_gamma   90.00
#
_symmetry.space_group_name_H-M   'P 1'
#
loop_
_entity.id
_entity.type
_entity.pdbx_description
1 polymer ?
#
loop_
_entity_poly.entity_id
_entity_poly.type
_entity_poly.pdbx_seq_one_letter_code
_entity_poly.pdbx_strand_id
1 'polypeptide(L)'
;MKICIFGAGAIGGHLAPRLQNAGADVSVVARGEHLAAIQKDGLTLELPDRVLNARVKASEDPGELGKQDAVIVAVKAPALPDVAARIAPLLRSDTPVVFAMNGIPWWYFHANGGPFDGRRLPLLDPDDALWHAIGPQRSLGGVVYSSNTVVRPGVV
;
A
#
# COMPACT_ATOMS: atom_id res chain seq x y z
N MET A 1 9.05 -13.28 5.02
CA MET A 1 7.91 -12.86 4.18
C MET A 1 8.24 -11.52 3.57
N LYS A 2 8.16 -11.41 2.23
CA LYS A 2 8.41 -10.15 1.50
C LYS A 2 7.12 -9.35 1.40
N ILE A 3 7.14 -8.12 1.91
CA ILE A 3 5.98 -7.24 1.90
C ILE A 3 6.36 -5.93 1.22
N CYS A 4 5.62 -5.54 0.17
CA CYS A 4 5.75 -4.20 -0.38
C CYS A 4 4.62 -3.30 0.14
N ILE A 5 4.98 -2.11 0.61
CA ILE A 5 4.03 -1.05 0.91
C ILE A 5 4.01 -0.08 -0.27
N PHE A 6 2.91 -0.07 -1.00
CA PHE A 6 2.69 0.87 -2.09
C PHE A 6 2.15 2.19 -1.52
N GLY A 7 3.05 3.16 -1.38
CA GLY A 7 2.78 4.46 -0.76
C GLY A 7 3.32 4.57 0.67
N ALA A 8 4.52 5.12 0.83
CA ALA A 8 5.18 5.31 2.12
C ALA A 8 4.75 6.60 2.85
N GLY A 9 3.53 7.09 2.60
CA GLY A 9 2.95 8.25 3.32
C GLY A 9 2.69 7.96 4.80
N ALA A 10 1.81 8.74 5.42
CA ALA A 10 1.54 8.63 6.87
C ALA A 10 1.18 7.21 7.33
N ILE A 11 0.33 6.50 6.58
CA ILE A 11 -0.07 5.13 6.94
C ILE A 11 1.02 4.11 6.57
N GLY A 12 1.53 4.16 5.34
CA GLY A 12 2.60 3.25 4.92
C GLY A 12 3.88 3.44 5.72
N GLY A 13 4.24 4.69 6.03
CA GLY A 13 5.38 5.02 6.89
C GLY A 13 5.21 4.59 8.34
N HIS A 14 3.98 4.52 8.85
CA HIS A 14 3.69 3.93 10.16
C HIS A 14 3.84 2.41 10.14
N LEU A 15 3.40 1.74 9.06
CA LEU A 15 3.42 0.28 8.97
C LEU A 15 4.82 -0.29 8.71
N ALA A 16 5.60 0.34 7.83
CA ALA A 16 6.87 -0.21 7.36
C ALA A 16 7.88 -0.49 8.50
N PRO A 17 8.18 0.46 9.41
CA PRO A 17 9.10 0.18 10.50
C PRO A 17 8.59 -0.89 11.47
N ARG A 18 7.29 -0.95 11.70
CA ARG A 18 6.68 -1.95 12.57
C ARG A 18 6.81 -3.36 11.98
N LEU A 19 6.51 -3.52 10.69
CA LEU A 19 6.61 -4.82 10.00
C LEU A 19 8.06 -5.28 9.90
N GLN A 20 8.99 -4.39 9.59
CA GLN A 20 10.40 -4.74 9.53
C GLN A 20 10.94 -5.15 10.91
N ASN A 21 10.59 -4.42 11.97
CA ASN A 21 10.98 -4.78 13.32
C ASN A 21 10.35 -6.10 13.80
N ALA A 22 9.22 -6.50 13.20
CA ALA A 22 8.62 -7.83 13.41
C ALA A 22 9.22 -8.93 12.53
N GLY A 23 10.30 -8.66 11.78
CA GLY A 23 11.04 -9.64 10.99
C GLY A 23 10.57 -9.82 9.55
N ALA A 24 9.71 -8.94 9.02
CA ALA A 24 9.35 -8.95 7.61
C ALA A 24 10.46 -8.30 6.75
N ASP A 25 10.65 -8.81 5.53
CA ASP A 25 11.46 -8.17 4.49
C ASP A 25 10.59 -7.11 3.79
N VAL A 26 10.74 -5.85 4.21
CA VAL A 26 9.87 -4.75 3.78
C VAL A 26 10.51 -3.94 2.68
N SER A 27 9.74 -3.67 1.64
CA SER A 27 10.07 -2.68 0.62
C SER A 27 8.95 -1.64 0.50
N VAL A 28 9.26 -0.46 -0.04
CA VAL A 28 8.28 0.62 -0.17
C VAL A 28 8.33 1.26 -1.55
N VAL A 29 7.17 1.58 -2.11
CA VAL A 29 7.05 2.48 -3.26
C VAL A 29 6.83 3.90 -2.73
N ALA A 30 7.76 4.79 -3.05
CA ALA A 30 7.73 6.20 -2.65
C ALA A 30 8.24 7.07 -3.79
N ARG A 31 8.09 8.38 -3.68
CA ARG A 31 8.53 9.33 -4.71
C ARG A 31 9.07 10.63 -4.12
N GLY A 32 9.79 11.40 -4.99
CA GLY A 32 10.28 12.75 -4.65
C GLY A 32 11.19 12.78 -3.43
N GLU A 33 11.13 13.87 -2.68
CA GLU A 33 11.99 14.10 -1.50
C GLU A 33 11.81 13.03 -0.42
N HIS A 34 10.59 12.49 -0.30
CA HIS A 34 10.32 11.42 0.67
C HIS A 34 11.09 10.15 0.32
N LEU A 35 11.12 9.75 -0.96
CA LEU A 35 11.93 8.64 -1.43
C LEU A 35 13.42 8.88 -1.19
N ALA A 36 13.93 10.06 -1.56
CA ALA A 36 15.35 10.39 -1.36
C ALA A 36 15.76 10.30 0.12
N ALA A 37 14.91 10.79 1.02
CA ALA A 37 15.15 10.70 2.46
C ALA A 37 15.15 9.24 2.95
N ILE A 38 14.20 8.42 2.49
CA ILE A 38 14.13 6.99 2.87
C ILE A 38 15.36 6.23 2.37
N GLN A 39 15.81 6.49 1.15
CA GLN A 39 16.99 5.83 0.59
C GLN A 39 18.26 6.20 1.35
N LYS A 40 18.38 7.45 1.78
CA LYS A 40 19.54 7.95 2.51
C LYS A 40 19.55 7.48 3.98
N ASP A 41 18.48 7.75 4.71
CA ASP A 41 18.44 7.67 6.17
C ASP A 41 17.56 6.54 6.71
N GLY A 42 16.78 5.87 5.84
CA GLY A 42 15.73 4.94 6.22
C GLY A 42 14.43 5.65 6.53
N LEU A 43 13.44 4.85 6.95
CA LEU A 43 12.12 5.35 7.33
C LEU A 43 12.01 5.37 8.86
N THR A 44 11.72 6.54 9.42
CA THR A 44 11.61 6.75 10.87
C THR A 44 10.14 6.90 11.26
N LEU A 45 9.75 6.16 12.29
CA LEU A 45 8.46 6.30 12.97
C LEU A 45 8.69 6.83 14.38
N GLU A 46 8.23 8.06 14.63
CA GLU A 46 8.27 8.69 15.95
C GLU A 46 6.97 8.33 16.71
N LEU A 47 7.11 7.65 17.84
CA LEU A 47 6.01 7.30 18.74
C LEU A 47 6.18 8.06 20.05
N PRO A 48 5.11 8.23 20.86
CA PRO A 48 5.20 8.95 22.12
C PRO A 48 6.24 8.39 23.11
N ASP A 49 6.49 7.09 23.05
CA ASP A 49 7.37 6.35 23.98
C ASP A 49 8.68 5.87 23.38
N ARG A 50 8.80 5.88 22.03
CA ARG A 50 9.99 5.35 21.33
C ARG A 50 10.06 5.81 19.89
N VAL A 51 11.23 5.65 19.30
CA VAL A 51 11.47 5.85 17.86
C VAL A 51 11.84 4.51 17.23
N LEU A 52 11.22 4.18 16.10
CA LEU A 52 11.57 3.04 15.28
C LEU A 52 12.20 3.54 13.98
N ASN A 53 13.34 2.97 13.59
CA ASN A 53 13.95 3.21 12.29
C ASN A 53 14.02 1.92 11.51
N ALA A 54 13.75 1.99 10.20
CA ALA A 54 13.76 0.87 9.30
C ALA A 54 14.55 1.19 8.02
N ARG A 55 15.59 0.42 7.76
CA ARG A 55 16.31 0.43 6.48
C ARG A 55 15.58 -0.47 5.50
N VAL A 56 14.68 0.10 4.71
CA VAL A 56 13.86 -0.62 3.73
C VAL A 56 14.37 -0.35 2.32
N LYS A 57 14.18 -1.31 1.41
CA LYS A 57 14.38 -1.05 -0.02
C LYS A 57 13.27 -0.12 -0.49
N ALA A 58 13.65 1.04 -1.04
CA ALA A 58 12.70 2.05 -1.51
C ALA A 58 12.96 2.39 -2.96
N SER A 59 11.91 2.42 -3.78
CA SER A 59 11.99 2.84 -5.17
C SER A 59 10.70 3.55 -5.59
N GLU A 60 10.80 4.41 -6.59
CA GLU A 60 9.63 4.91 -7.29
C GLU A 60 9.09 3.87 -8.27
N ASP A 61 9.96 3.05 -8.89
CA ASP A 61 9.58 1.98 -9.79
C ASP A 61 9.31 0.67 -9.04
N PRO A 62 8.04 0.18 -9.01
CA PRO A 62 7.73 -1.13 -8.42
C PRO A 62 8.49 -2.31 -9.06
N GLY A 63 8.90 -2.18 -10.33
CA GLY A 63 9.67 -3.20 -11.03
C GLY A 63 11.00 -3.52 -10.36
N GLU A 64 11.65 -2.54 -9.75
CA GLU A 64 12.91 -2.73 -9.02
C GLU A 64 12.75 -3.51 -7.71
N LEU A 65 11.52 -3.59 -7.17
CA LEU A 65 11.23 -4.26 -5.91
C LEU A 65 10.94 -5.76 -6.08
N GLY A 66 10.53 -6.16 -7.29
CA GLY A 66 10.26 -7.54 -7.66
C GLY A 66 9.02 -8.13 -6.98
N LYS A 67 8.80 -9.42 -7.18
CA LYS A 67 7.61 -10.14 -6.70
C LYS A 67 7.56 -10.22 -5.18
N GLN A 68 6.37 -9.99 -4.63
CA GLN A 68 6.10 -9.93 -3.19
C GLN A 68 5.21 -11.09 -2.70
N ASP A 69 5.28 -11.39 -1.41
CA ASP A 69 4.37 -12.35 -0.78
C ASP A 69 3.04 -11.66 -0.39
N ALA A 70 3.09 -10.35 -0.12
CA ALA A 70 1.91 -9.50 0.07
C ALA A 70 2.20 -8.06 -0.35
N VAL A 71 1.18 -7.34 -0.79
CA VAL A 71 1.26 -5.89 -1.06
C VAL A 71 0.26 -5.15 -0.18
N ILE A 72 0.70 -4.06 0.46
CA ILE A 72 -0.16 -3.15 1.21
C ILE A 72 -0.25 -1.83 0.44
N VAL A 73 -1.43 -1.51 -0.06
CA VAL A 73 -1.72 -0.23 -0.72
C VAL A 73 -2.13 0.77 0.35
N ALA A 74 -1.27 1.75 0.61
CA ALA A 74 -1.44 2.77 1.65
C ALA A 74 -1.42 4.20 1.05
N VAL A 75 -2.06 4.36 -0.10
CA VAL A 75 -2.24 5.64 -0.77
C VAL A 75 -3.63 6.22 -0.49
N LYS A 76 -3.85 7.49 -0.80
CA LYS A 76 -5.20 8.07 -0.82
C LYS A 76 -5.96 7.63 -2.07
N ALA A 77 -7.29 7.51 -1.98
CA ALA A 77 -8.15 7.01 -3.06
C ALA A 77 -7.88 7.65 -4.45
N PRO A 78 -7.64 8.96 -4.59
CA PRO A 78 -7.33 9.56 -5.90
C PRO A 78 -6.06 9.02 -6.58
N ALA A 79 -5.17 8.33 -5.85
CA ALA A 79 -3.97 7.71 -6.40
C ALA A 79 -4.15 6.25 -6.82
N LEU A 80 -5.34 5.66 -6.66
CA LEU A 80 -5.60 4.27 -7.04
C LEU A 80 -5.42 3.98 -8.53
N PRO A 81 -5.74 4.89 -9.48
CA PRO A 81 -5.42 4.67 -10.89
C PRO A 81 -3.91 4.48 -11.16
N ASP A 82 -3.04 5.23 -10.47
CA ASP A 82 -1.59 5.02 -10.56
C ASP A 82 -1.16 3.66 -9.99
N VAL A 83 -1.80 3.21 -8.92
CA VAL A 83 -1.59 1.85 -8.38
C VAL A 83 -1.97 0.80 -9.41
N ALA A 84 -3.16 0.90 -10.03
CA ALA A 84 -3.61 -0.04 -11.05
C ALA A 84 -2.61 -0.16 -12.22
N ALA A 85 -2.10 0.98 -12.69
CA ALA A 85 -1.16 1.03 -13.81
C ALA A 85 0.20 0.39 -13.49
N ARG A 86 0.62 0.36 -12.24
CA ARG A 86 2.02 0.09 -11.86
C ARG A 86 2.24 -1.11 -10.93
N ILE A 87 1.18 -1.67 -10.34
CA ILE A 87 1.31 -2.72 -9.30
C ILE A 87 1.75 -4.10 -9.83
N ALA A 88 1.50 -4.39 -11.12
CA ALA A 88 1.69 -5.71 -11.70
C ALA A 88 3.08 -6.36 -11.47
N PRO A 89 4.21 -5.62 -11.49
CA PRO A 89 5.53 -6.19 -11.20
C PRO A 89 5.66 -6.79 -9.79
N LEU A 90 4.85 -6.33 -8.84
CA LEU A 90 4.88 -6.80 -7.45
C LEU A 90 4.08 -8.10 -7.24
N LEU A 91 3.17 -8.42 -8.16
CA LEU A 91 2.17 -9.48 -7.95
C LEU A 91 2.60 -10.81 -8.55
N ARG A 92 2.49 -11.88 -7.77
CA ARG A 92 2.37 -13.27 -8.25
C ARG A 92 0.90 -13.60 -8.50
N SER A 93 0.59 -14.81 -8.95
CA SER A 93 -0.78 -15.27 -9.16
C SER A 93 -1.63 -15.22 -7.89
N ASP A 94 -1.02 -15.40 -6.73
CA ASP A 94 -1.64 -15.56 -5.41
C ASP A 94 -1.32 -14.44 -4.40
N THR A 95 -0.56 -13.42 -4.80
CA THR A 95 -0.19 -12.31 -3.90
C THR A 95 -1.45 -11.57 -3.42
N PRO A 96 -1.77 -11.56 -2.11
CA PRO A 96 -2.85 -10.75 -1.57
C PRO A 96 -2.47 -9.27 -1.60
N VAL A 97 -3.50 -8.42 -1.82
CA VAL A 97 -3.37 -6.97 -1.82
C VAL A 97 -4.28 -6.38 -0.76
N VAL A 98 -3.68 -5.81 0.28
CA VAL A 98 -4.40 -5.15 1.38
C VAL A 98 -4.52 -3.67 1.08
N PHE A 99 -5.73 -3.15 1.02
CA PHE A 99 -6.00 -1.72 0.88
C PHE A 99 -6.15 -1.10 2.28
N ALA A 100 -5.06 -0.54 2.81
CA ALA A 100 -5.02 0.14 4.11
C ALA A 100 -5.54 1.58 3.96
N MET A 101 -6.84 1.71 3.74
CA MET A 101 -7.53 2.99 3.51
C MET A 101 -8.99 2.91 3.92
N ASN A 102 -9.54 4.07 4.32
CA ASN A 102 -10.94 4.20 4.68
C ASN A 102 -11.79 4.54 3.44
N GLY A 103 -13.08 4.27 3.53
CA GLY A 103 -14.05 4.50 2.47
C GLY A 103 -14.67 3.23 1.93
N ILE A 104 -15.46 3.37 0.88
CA ILE A 104 -16.09 2.24 0.19
C ILE A 104 -15.05 1.63 -0.76
N PRO A 105 -14.77 0.30 -0.65
CA PRO A 105 -13.82 -0.34 -1.54
C PRO A 105 -14.42 -0.48 -2.95
N TRP A 106 -13.56 -0.40 -3.98
CA TRP A 106 -13.97 -0.54 -5.38
C TRP A 106 -14.60 -1.91 -5.71
N TRP A 107 -14.33 -2.94 -4.89
CA TRP A 107 -14.90 -4.31 -5.01
C TRP A 107 -16.09 -4.56 -4.07
N TYR A 108 -16.74 -3.50 -3.58
CA TYR A 108 -17.77 -3.57 -2.52
C TYR A 108 -18.88 -4.57 -2.80
N PHE A 109 -19.31 -4.69 -4.06
CA PHE A 109 -20.39 -5.61 -4.45
C PHE A 109 -19.90 -6.97 -4.97
N HIS A 110 -18.62 -7.27 -4.85
CA HIS A 110 -18.09 -8.56 -5.27
C HIS A 110 -18.48 -9.66 -4.29
N ALA A 111 -19.15 -10.70 -4.80
CA ALA A 111 -19.55 -11.89 -4.03
C ALA A 111 -20.36 -11.57 -2.75
N ASN A 112 -21.14 -10.49 -2.75
CA ASN A 112 -21.96 -10.14 -1.59
C ASN A 112 -23.34 -10.82 -1.58
N GLY A 113 -23.73 -11.44 -2.69
CA GLY A 113 -25.07 -12.00 -2.89
C GLY A 113 -26.16 -10.91 -2.95
N GLY A 114 -27.25 -11.17 -3.67
CA GLY A 114 -28.35 -10.25 -3.77
C GLY A 114 -28.35 -9.41 -5.04
N PRO A 115 -29.24 -8.38 -5.15
CA PRO A 115 -29.54 -7.70 -6.42
C PRO A 115 -28.41 -6.82 -6.96
N PHE A 116 -27.38 -6.55 -6.17
CA PHE A 116 -26.23 -5.72 -6.56
C PHE A 116 -24.94 -6.53 -6.73
N ASP A 117 -25.00 -7.85 -6.58
CA ASP A 117 -23.80 -8.69 -6.69
C ASP A 117 -23.10 -8.50 -8.03
N GLY A 118 -21.80 -8.35 -8.01
CA GLY A 118 -20.96 -8.10 -9.18
C GLY A 118 -21.06 -6.68 -9.78
N ARG A 119 -21.84 -5.76 -9.20
CA ARG A 119 -21.95 -4.39 -9.68
C ARG A 119 -20.61 -3.66 -9.55
N ARG A 120 -20.23 -2.98 -10.63
CA ARG A 120 -19.04 -2.11 -10.68
C ARG A 120 -19.32 -0.73 -10.11
N LEU A 121 -18.27 -0.08 -9.59
CA LEU A 121 -18.31 1.27 -9.05
C LEU A 121 -17.38 2.18 -9.87
N PRO A 122 -17.82 2.71 -11.02
CA PRO A 122 -16.94 3.42 -11.96
C PRO A 122 -16.35 4.73 -11.40
N LEU A 123 -16.94 5.30 -10.35
CA LEU A 123 -16.35 6.45 -9.66
C LEU A 123 -15.16 6.07 -8.78
N LEU A 124 -15.07 4.80 -8.35
CA LEU A 124 -13.99 4.28 -7.50
C LEU A 124 -12.95 3.50 -8.30
N ASP A 125 -13.36 2.92 -9.40
CA ASP A 125 -12.51 2.16 -10.32
C ASP A 125 -12.90 2.50 -11.78
N PRO A 126 -12.42 3.65 -12.28
CA PRO A 126 -12.64 4.03 -13.68
C PRO A 126 -12.06 2.97 -14.62
N ASP A 127 -12.84 2.63 -15.65
CA ASP A 127 -12.49 1.65 -16.69
C ASP A 127 -12.15 0.24 -16.13
N ASP A 128 -12.62 -0.08 -14.92
CA ASP A 128 -12.32 -1.34 -14.23
C ASP A 128 -10.80 -1.61 -14.11
N ALA A 129 -9.98 -0.58 -14.00
CA ALA A 129 -8.52 -0.66 -14.02
C ALA A 129 -7.96 -1.50 -12.86
N LEU A 130 -8.44 -1.28 -11.63
CA LEU A 130 -8.06 -2.08 -10.45
C LEU A 130 -8.60 -3.51 -10.55
N TRP A 131 -9.80 -3.64 -11.10
CA TRP A 131 -10.42 -4.96 -11.32
C TRP A 131 -9.58 -5.83 -12.24
N HIS A 132 -9.05 -5.27 -13.32
CA HIS A 132 -8.20 -5.99 -14.27
C HIS A 132 -6.76 -6.17 -13.75
N ALA A 133 -6.18 -5.17 -13.11
CA ALA A 133 -4.79 -5.22 -12.65
C ALA A 133 -4.60 -6.09 -11.39
N ILE A 134 -5.57 -6.10 -10.48
CA ILE A 134 -5.47 -6.77 -9.18
C ILE A 134 -6.47 -7.91 -9.08
N GLY A 135 -7.74 -7.61 -9.33
CA GLY A 135 -8.86 -8.53 -9.13
C GLY A 135 -9.38 -8.52 -7.69
N PRO A 136 -10.71 -8.67 -7.53
CA PRO A 136 -11.35 -8.62 -6.21
C PRO A 136 -11.01 -9.84 -5.33
N GLN A 137 -10.65 -10.99 -5.94
CA GLN A 137 -10.40 -12.26 -5.24
C GLN A 137 -9.19 -12.20 -4.31
N ARG A 138 -8.22 -11.30 -4.59
CA ARG A 138 -7.03 -11.10 -3.76
C ARG A 138 -7.05 -9.79 -2.98
N SER A 139 -8.12 -9.01 -3.09
CA SER A 139 -8.26 -7.71 -2.46
C SER A 139 -8.82 -7.84 -1.05
N LEU A 140 -8.12 -7.29 -0.08
CA LEU A 140 -8.47 -7.28 1.34
C LEU A 140 -8.64 -5.84 1.82
N GLY A 141 -9.72 -5.56 2.54
CA GLY A 141 -9.94 -4.25 3.18
C GLY A 141 -9.22 -4.15 4.51
N GLY A 142 -8.49 -3.05 4.70
CA GLY A 142 -7.87 -2.69 5.97
C GLY A 142 -8.39 -1.34 6.46
N VAL A 143 -9.23 -1.33 7.49
CA VAL A 143 -9.74 -0.10 8.09
C VAL A 143 -8.66 0.54 8.96
N VAL A 144 -8.40 1.83 8.75
CA VAL A 144 -7.38 2.59 9.46
C VAL A 144 -8.03 3.41 10.58
N TYR A 145 -7.66 3.12 11.83
CA TYR A 145 -8.10 3.86 13.01
C TYR A 145 -7.01 4.75 13.60
N SER A 146 -5.74 4.59 13.19
CA SER A 146 -4.63 5.40 13.68
C SER A 146 -4.58 6.76 12.98
N SER A 147 -4.27 7.80 13.75
CA SER A 147 -3.95 9.12 13.23
C SER A 147 -2.43 9.23 13.09
N ASN A 148 -1.97 9.37 11.86
CA ASN A 148 -0.54 9.46 11.56
C ASN A 148 -0.28 10.67 10.66
N THR A 149 0.87 11.30 10.80
CA THR A 149 1.27 12.47 10.01
C THR A 149 2.71 12.32 9.54
N VAL A 150 2.97 12.66 8.29
CA VAL A 150 4.34 12.84 7.82
C VAL A 150 4.87 14.14 8.40
N VAL A 151 5.84 14.06 9.31
CA VAL A 151 6.43 15.22 10.00
C VAL A 151 7.42 15.94 9.07
N ARG A 152 8.23 15.17 8.35
CA ARG A 152 9.18 15.62 7.32
C ARG A 152 9.52 14.44 6.40
N PRO A 153 10.18 14.66 5.25
CA PRO A 153 10.59 13.55 4.39
C PRO A 153 11.31 12.44 5.16
N GLY A 154 10.84 11.18 5.00
CA GLY A 154 11.38 10.00 5.68
C GLY A 154 10.91 9.82 7.14
N VAL A 155 10.08 10.71 7.70
CA VAL A 155 9.67 10.67 9.13
C VAL A 155 8.15 10.78 9.28
N VAL A 156 7.55 9.87 10.04
CA VAL A 156 6.13 9.79 10.37
C VAL A 156 5.95 9.77 11.88
#